data_cd057111efd9e4079051f7d336d90f47
#
_entry.id   cd057111efd9e4079051f7d336d90f47
#
_cell.length_a   1.000
_cell.length_b   1.000
_cell.length_c   1.000
_cell.angle_alpha   90.00
_cell.angle_beta   90.00
_cell.angle_gamma   90.00
#
_symmetry.space_group_name_H-M   'P 1'
#
loop_
_entity.id
_entity.type
_entity.pdbx_description
1 polymer ?
#
loop_
_entity_poly.entity_id
_entity_poly.type
_entity_poly.pdbx_seq_one_letter_code
_entity_poly.pdbx_strand_id
1 'polypeptide(L)'
;MPLLLLTSLVWAFSYGLIKGQLAGIDAAAIAVMRLACAALAFLPFLRIRLIPLRHAWRLAVIGAVQFGIMYVLYLGAYVFLEAHEVVLFTIFTPVYIALLDAAIERSWRWRHILAAALSFAGAGVILWKTAPSSDIAIGFLLMQFSNLCFAAGQLAWRKERLRLPQIKEGEMFALLYFGAVAAALIASCFTTNWLELRLTMSQFGVIVYLGVVASGVGFFWWNLGATKVNTGTLAVMNNAKIPV
;
A
#
# COMPACT_ATOMS: atom_id res chain seq x y z
N MET A 1 -16.69 4.46 7.98
CA MET A 1 -15.71 5.24 8.75
C MET A 1 -14.90 4.43 9.78
N PRO A 2 -15.49 3.62 10.69
CA PRO A 2 -14.69 2.93 11.73
C PRO A 2 -13.58 2.04 11.16
N LEU A 3 -13.84 1.31 10.07
CA LEU A 3 -12.82 0.44 9.45
C LEU A 3 -11.58 1.20 8.96
N LEU A 4 -11.77 2.40 8.38
CA LEU A 4 -10.65 3.22 7.92
C LEU A 4 -9.81 3.73 9.09
N LEU A 5 -10.45 4.14 10.19
CA LEU A 5 -9.74 4.58 11.40
C LEU A 5 -8.98 3.43 12.04
N LEU A 6 -9.60 2.27 12.22
CA LEU A 6 -8.92 1.08 12.75
C LEU A 6 -7.72 0.70 11.91
N THR A 7 -7.85 0.73 10.59
CA THR A 7 -6.75 0.47 9.67
C THR A 7 -5.62 1.49 9.85
N SER A 8 -5.96 2.78 9.96
CA SER A 8 -4.96 3.84 10.16
C SER A 8 -4.18 3.66 11.46
N LEU A 9 -4.84 3.25 12.55
CA LEU A 9 -4.19 2.92 13.81
C LEU A 9 -3.25 1.71 13.68
N VAL A 10 -3.71 0.62 13.06
CA VAL A 10 -2.88 -0.57 12.82
C VAL A 10 -1.65 -0.23 11.99
N TRP A 11 -1.81 0.62 10.97
CA TRP A 11 -0.69 1.05 10.13
C TRP A 11 0.28 1.98 10.86
N ALA A 12 -0.20 2.87 11.74
CA ALA A 12 0.68 3.72 12.54
C ALA A 12 1.70 2.90 13.35
N PHE A 13 1.26 1.82 14.00
CA PHE A 13 2.16 0.88 14.69
C PHE A 13 3.13 0.16 13.76
N SER A 14 2.73 -0.11 12.53
CA SER A 14 3.54 -0.89 11.59
C SER A 14 4.84 -0.18 11.18
N TYR A 15 4.86 1.15 11.11
CA TYR A 15 6.03 1.92 10.68
C TYR A 15 7.24 1.71 11.60
N GLY A 16 7.03 1.82 12.92
CA GLY A 16 8.07 1.59 13.91
C GLY A 16 8.57 0.15 13.95
N LEU A 17 7.66 -0.83 13.81
CA LEU A 17 8.03 -2.25 13.76
C LEU A 17 8.91 -2.58 12.54
N ILE A 18 8.62 -2.01 11.38
CA ILE A 18 9.42 -2.23 10.17
C ILE A 18 10.83 -1.69 10.38
N LYS A 19 10.99 -0.42 10.75
CA LYS A 19 12.30 0.19 10.93
C LYS A 19 13.10 -0.43 12.07
N GLY A 20 12.44 -0.75 13.21
CA GLY A 20 13.09 -1.25 14.40
C GLY A 20 13.45 -2.73 14.37
N GLN A 21 12.59 -3.58 13.79
CA GLN A 21 12.75 -5.04 13.86
C GLN A 21 13.19 -5.70 12.56
N LEU A 22 12.87 -5.08 11.41
CA LEU A 22 13.14 -5.65 10.09
C LEU A 22 14.27 -4.93 9.35
N ALA A 23 14.99 -4.03 10.02
CA ALA A 23 16.16 -3.36 9.45
C ALA A 23 17.21 -4.39 9.00
N GLY A 24 17.79 -4.18 7.82
CA GLY A 24 18.80 -5.07 7.25
C GLY A 24 18.25 -6.29 6.50
N ILE A 25 16.93 -6.54 6.54
CA ILE A 25 16.31 -7.56 5.70
C ILE A 25 15.93 -6.93 4.36
N ASP A 26 16.15 -7.66 3.27
CA ASP A 26 15.79 -7.19 1.93
C ASP A 26 14.31 -6.84 1.82
N ALA A 27 14.02 -5.67 1.20
CA ALA A 27 12.68 -5.11 1.10
C ALA A 27 11.71 -6.02 0.33
N ALA A 28 12.18 -6.63 -0.77
CA ALA A 28 11.34 -7.51 -1.57
C ALA A 28 11.06 -8.83 -0.84
N ALA A 29 12.03 -9.34 -0.07
CA ALA A 29 11.81 -10.51 0.79
C ALA A 29 10.74 -10.25 1.84
N ILE A 30 10.80 -9.10 2.54
CA ILE A 30 9.77 -8.70 3.50
C ILE A 30 8.41 -8.60 2.80
N ALA A 31 8.35 -7.96 1.61
CA ALA A 31 7.12 -7.83 0.84
C ALA A 31 6.52 -9.20 0.49
N VAL A 32 7.32 -10.12 -0.04
CA VAL A 32 6.88 -11.49 -0.38
C VAL A 32 6.30 -12.18 0.84
N MET A 33 7.04 -12.22 1.95
CA MET A 33 6.61 -12.95 3.15
C MET A 33 5.32 -12.35 3.75
N ARG A 34 5.22 -11.02 3.85
CA ARG A 34 4.01 -10.34 4.36
C ARG A 34 2.79 -10.59 3.47
N LEU A 35 2.96 -10.46 2.16
CA LEU A 35 1.87 -10.66 1.20
C LEU A 35 1.47 -12.13 1.11
N ALA A 36 2.41 -13.07 1.25
CA ALA A 36 2.11 -14.50 1.33
C ALA A 36 1.29 -14.82 2.60
N CYS A 37 1.64 -14.28 3.77
CA CYS A 37 0.83 -14.41 4.98
C CYS A 37 -0.60 -13.86 4.78
N ALA A 38 -0.73 -12.70 4.12
CA ALA A 38 -2.04 -12.12 3.80
C ALA A 38 -2.82 -13.03 2.84
N ALA A 39 -2.18 -13.55 1.79
CA ALA A 39 -2.80 -14.47 0.83
C ALA A 39 -3.30 -15.74 1.52
N LEU A 40 -2.49 -16.35 2.38
CA LEU A 40 -2.85 -17.54 3.15
C LEU A 40 -4.03 -17.26 4.10
N ALA A 41 -4.05 -16.11 4.77
CA ALA A 41 -5.15 -15.72 5.65
C ALA A 41 -6.49 -15.55 4.92
N PHE A 42 -6.47 -15.10 3.66
CA PHE A 42 -7.67 -14.90 2.86
C PHE A 42 -8.02 -16.09 1.94
N LEU A 43 -7.12 -17.07 1.78
CA LEU A 43 -7.34 -18.26 0.96
C LEU A 43 -8.61 -19.05 1.33
N PRO A 44 -8.94 -19.29 2.63
CA PRO A 44 -10.14 -20.05 3.00
C PRO A 44 -11.45 -19.39 2.57
N PHE A 45 -11.44 -18.07 2.38
CA PHE A 45 -12.63 -17.31 1.98
C PHE A 45 -12.82 -17.25 0.47
N LEU A 46 -11.80 -17.59 -0.32
CA LEU A 46 -11.80 -17.48 -1.79
C LEU A 46 -12.87 -18.40 -2.42
N ARG A 47 -13.76 -17.82 -3.23
CA ARG A 47 -14.76 -18.52 -4.01
C ARG A 47 -14.46 -18.36 -5.53
N ILE A 48 -13.32 -18.89 -5.97
CA ILE A 48 -12.82 -18.70 -7.34
C ILE A 48 -13.85 -19.09 -8.41
N ARG A 49 -14.69 -20.09 -8.13
CA ARG A 49 -15.73 -20.59 -9.07
C ARG A 49 -16.81 -19.54 -9.36
N LEU A 50 -17.01 -18.57 -8.48
CA LEU A 50 -18.00 -17.49 -8.65
C LEU A 50 -17.45 -16.34 -9.49
N ILE A 51 -16.13 -16.27 -9.71
CA ILE A 51 -15.46 -15.13 -10.30
C ILE A 51 -15.09 -15.46 -11.74
N PRO A 52 -15.65 -14.76 -12.75
CA PRO A 52 -15.26 -14.96 -14.14
C PRO A 52 -13.76 -14.69 -14.34
N LEU A 53 -13.09 -15.51 -15.15
CA LEU A 53 -11.63 -15.49 -15.33
C LEU A 53 -11.08 -14.09 -15.66
N ARG A 54 -11.79 -13.33 -16.50
CA ARG A 54 -11.41 -11.93 -16.84
C ARG A 54 -11.36 -11.00 -15.61
N HIS A 55 -12.25 -11.21 -14.65
CA HIS A 55 -12.28 -10.43 -13.41
C HIS A 55 -11.25 -10.93 -12.41
N ALA A 56 -11.02 -12.25 -12.34
CA ALA A 56 -9.95 -12.84 -11.54
C ALA A 56 -8.58 -12.28 -11.95
N TRP A 57 -8.29 -12.23 -13.26
CA TRP A 57 -7.07 -11.62 -13.78
C TRP A 57 -6.94 -10.13 -13.45
N ARG A 58 -8.03 -9.36 -13.61
CA ARG A 58 -8.05 -7.94 -13.26
C ARG A 58 -7.77 -7.72 -11.78
N LEU A 59 -8.39 -8.50 -10.91
CA LEU A 59 -8.14 -8.44 -9.46
C LEU A 59 -6.68 -8.76 -9.14
N ALA A 60 -6.09 -9.78 -9.78
CA ALA A 60 -4.67 -10.08 -9.62
C ALA A 60 -3.76 -8.91 -10.07
N VAL A 61 -4.04 -8.29 -11.22
CA VAL A 61 -3.28 -7.12 -11.70
C VAL A 61 -3.45 -5.91 -10.75
N ILE A 62 -4.68 -5.68 -10.27
CA ILE A 62 -4.94 -4.62 -9.27
C ILE A 62 -4.10 -4.88 -8.02
N GLY A 63 -4.08 -6.11 -7.52
CA GLY A 63 -3.29 -6.47 -6.36
C GLY A 63 -1.78 -6.37 -6.60
N ALA A 64 -1.30 -6.77 -7.80
CA ALA A 64 0.10 -6.62 -8.18
C ALA A 64 0.57 -5.16 -8.09
N VAL A 65 -0.25 -4.21 -8.56
CA VAL A 65 0.06 -2.78 -8.50
C VAL A 65 -0.17 -2.23 -7.10
N GLN A 66 -1.37 -2.42 -6.54
CA GLN A 66 -1.81 -1.79 -5.28
C GLN A 66 -1.00 -2.25 -4.07
N PHE A 67 -0.61 -3.52 -4.03
CA PHE A 67 0.07 -4.11 -2.87
C PHE A 67 1.46 -4.62 -3.22
N GLY A 68 1.65 -5.28 -4.38
CA GLY A 68 2.92 -5.89 -4.74
C GLY A 68 4.00 -4.84 -5.02
N ILE A 69 3.89 -4.12 -6.13
CA ILE A 69 4.85 -3.08 -6.53
C ILE A 69 4.91 -1.98 -5.46
N MET A 70 3.76 -1.56 -4.96
CA MET A 70 3.67 -0.58 -3.87
C MET A 70 4.53 -0.98 -2.68
N TYR A 71 4.44 -2.23 -2.20
CA TYR A 71 5.21 -2.67 -1.03
C TYR A 71 6.71 -2.77 -1.27
N VAL A 72 7.11 -3.23 -2.45
CA VAL A 72 8.55 -3.28 -2.81
C VAL A 72 9.15 -1.87 -2.74
N LEU A 73 8.46 -0.88 -3.33
CA LEU A 73 8.88 0.52 -3.32
C LEU A 73 8.83 1.12 -1.90
N TYR A 74 7.74 0.89 -1.17
CA TYR A 74 7.54 1.38 0.18
C TYR A 74 8.58 0.85 1.16
N LEU A 75 8.83 -0.47 1.15
CA LEU A 75 9.82 -1.08 2.02
C LEU A 75 11.24 -0.72 1.59
N GLY A 76 11.49 -0.58 0.28
CA GLY A 76 12.76 -0.09 -0.25
C GLY A 76 13.09 1.33 0.21
N ALA A 77 12.08 2.18 0.44
CA ALA A 77 12.29 3.53 0.95
C ALA A 77 12.91 3.58 2.36
N TYR A 78 12.70 2.54 3.20
CA TYR A 78 13.31 2.47 4.54
C TYR A 78 14.83 2.31 4.54
N VAL A 79 15.43 1.97 3.41
CA VAL A 79 16.90 1.99 3.26
C VAL A 79 17.43 3.42 3.31
N PHE A 80 16.65 4.38 2.80
CA PHE A 80 17.02 5.78 2.61
C PHE A 80 16.35 6.73 3.60
N LEU A 81 15.25 6.31 4.24
CA LEU A 81 14.40 7.16 5.06
C LEU A 81 14.22 6.61 6.47
N GLU A 82 14.01 7.51 7.42
CA GLU A 82 13.54 7.17 8.75
C GLU A 82 12.01 6.91 8.77
N ALA A 83 11.53 6.19 9.81
CA ALA A 83 10.12 5.83 9.89
C ALA A 83 9.17 7.03 9.84
N HIS A 84 9.53 8.13 10.51
CA HIS A 84 8.73 9.36 10.51
C HIS A 84 8.68 10.05 9.13
N GLU A 85 9.76 9.99 8.34
CA GLU A 85 9.81 10.54 6.98
C GLU A 85 8.93 9.71 6.04
N VAL A 86 8.99 8.37 6.17
CA VAL A 86 8.11 7.46 5.40
C VAL A 86 6.64 7.77 5.68
N VAL A 87 6.27 7.93 6.99
CA VAL A 87 4.89 8.31 7.36
C VAL A 87 4.51 9.65 6.76
N LEU A 88 5.39 10.66 6.87
CA LEU A 88 5.15 11.99 6.37
C LEU A 88 4.92 12.00 4.86
N PHE A 89 5.74 11.27 4.09
CA PHE A 89 5.60 11.21 2.63
C PHE A 89 4.36 10.44 2.16
N THR A 90 3.66 9.70 3.03
CA THR A 90 2.34 9.15 2.67
C THR A 90 1.24 10.21 2.53
N ILE A 91 1.48 11.46 2.97
CA ILE A 91 0.54 12.59 2.83
C ILE A 91 0.15 12.86 1.36
N PHE A 92 0.99 12.43 0.42
CA PHE A 92 0.70 12.59 -1.01
C PHE A 92 -0.32 11.59 -1.56
N THR A 93 -0.58 10.48 -0.88
CA THR A 93 -1.55 9.48 -1.36
C THR A 93 -2.93 10.09 -1.69
N PRO A 94 -3.54 10.93 -0.83
CA PRO A 94 -4.79 11.62 -1.16
C PRO A 94 -4.73 12.50 -2.41
N VAL A 95 -3.57 13.14 -2.63
CA VAL A 95 -3.36 13.99 -3.80
C VAL A 95 -3.40 13.14 -5.07
N TYR A 96 -2.68 12.01 -5.08
CA TYR A 96 -2.72 11.07 -6.20
C TYR A 96 -4.11 10.48 -6.43
N ILE A 97 -4.84 10.13 -5.37
CA ILE A 97 -6.22 9.66 -5.50
C ILE A 97 -7.08 10.75 -6.18
N ALA A 98 -6.99 12.00 -5.73
CA ALA A 98 -7.77 13.10 -6.29
C ALA A 98 -7.40 13.41 -7.74
N LEU A 99 -6.12 13.42 -8.09
CA LEU A 99 -5.63 13.67 -9.45
C LEU A 99 -6.02 12.55 -10.41
N LEU A 100 -5.85 11.29 -10.02
CA LEU A 100 -6.23 10.14 -10.83
C LEU A 100 -7.74 10.04 -10.99
N ASP A 101 -8.53 10.30 -9.94
CA ASP A 101 -9.98 10.33 -10.01
C ASP A 101 -10.46 11.43 -10.98
N ALA A 102 -9.89 12.64 -10.87
CA ALA A 102 -10.18 13.75 -11.78
C ALA A 102 -9.81 13.43 -13.24
N ALA A 103 -8.68 12.76 -13.46
CA ALA A 103 -8.25 12.34 -14.80
C ALA A 103 -9.19 11.28 -15.39
N ILE A 104 -9.61 10.30 -14.58
CA ILE A 104 -10.51 9.23 -14.99
C ILE A 104 -11.92 9.74 -15.30
N GLU A 105 -12.44 10.65 -14.46
CA GLU A 105 -13.77 11.25 -14.61
C GLU A 105 -13.77 12.46 -15.56
N ARG A 106 -12.60 12.87 -16.07
CA ARG A 106 -12.41 14.08 -16.89
C ARG A 106 -12.97 15.35 -16.23
N SER A 107 -12.95 15.38 -14.88
CA SER A 107 -13.57 16.42 -14.04
C SER A 107 -12.50 17.24 -13.32
N TRP A 108 -11.60 17.87 -14.08
CA TRP A 108 -10.55 18.71 -13.53
C TRP A 108 -11.12 19.95 -12.85
N ARG A 109 -10.80 20.10 -11.55
CA ARG A 109 -11.14 21.28 -10.76
C ARG A 109 -9.84 21.92 -10.28
N TRP A 110 -9.76 23.24 -10.34
CA TRP A 110 -8.60 24.00 -9.87
C TRP A 110 -8.17 23.63 -8.43
N ARG A 111 -9.12 23.21 -7.60
CA ARG A 111 -8.87 22.75 -6.22
C ARG A 111 -7.94 21.52 -6.16
N HIS A 112 -8.03 20.61 -7.11
CA HIS A 112 -7.14 19.43 -7.18
C HIS A 112 -5.70 19.85 -7.51
N ILE A 113 -5.54 20.82 -8.41
CA ILE A 113 -4.24 21.37 -8.79
C ILE A 113 -3.63 22.14 -7.61
N LEU A 114 -4.41 22.95 -6.92
CA LEU A 114 -3.96 23.69 -5.74
C LEU A 114 -3.54 22.75 -4.61
N ALA A 115 -4.34 21.72 -4.32
CA ALA A 115 -3.99 20.72 -3.30
C ALA A 115 -2.69 20.00 -3.64
N ALA A 116 -2.48 19.63 -4.91
CA ALA A 116 -1.23 19.04 -5.38
C ALA A 116 -0.06 20.01 -5.19
N ALA A 117 -0.19 21.25 -5.66
CA ALA A 117 0.85 22.27 -5.56
C ALA A 117 1.26 22.55 -4.10
N LEU A 118 0.27 22.70 -3.19
CA LEU A 118 0.52 22.91 -1.77
C LEU A 118 1.21 21.70 -1.12
N SER A 119 0.83 20.48 -1.48
CA SER A 119 1.47 19.26 -0.97
C SER A 119 2.92 19.17 -1.44
N PHE A 120 3.20 19.42 -2.73
CA PHE A 120 4.56 19.43 -3.25
C PHE A 120 5.41 20.57 -2.67
N ALA A 121 4.84 21.77 -2.49
CA ALA A 121 5.53 22.86 -1.83
C ALA A 121 5.90 22.52 -0.37
N GLY A 122 4.95 21.89 0.37
CA GLY A 122 5.21 21.42 1.74
C GLY A 122 6.35 20.40 1.80
N ALA A 123 6.37 19.43 0.88
CA ALA A 123 7.48 18.47 0.80
C ALA A 123 8.80 19.15 0.42
N GLY A 124 8.76 20.12 -0.49
CA GLY A 124 9.94 20.92 -0.86
C GLY A 124 10.56 21.63 0.35
N VAL A 125 9.73 22.21 1.24
CA VAL A 125 10.19 22.85 2.47
C VAL A 125 10.86 21.84 3.42
N ILE A 126 10.30 20.62 3.52
CA ILE A 126 10.87 19.55 4.37
C ILE A 126 12.22 19.11 3.82
N LEU A 127 12.27 18.80 2.53
CA LEU A 127 13.52 18.41 1.86
C LEU A 127 14.59 19.50 1.94
N TRP A 128 14.20 20.77 1.89
CA TRP A 128 15.12 21.89 2.03
C TRP A 128 15.76 21.98 3.43
N LYS A 129 14.95 21.76 4.49
CA LYS A 129 15.43 21.84 5.87
C LYS A 129 16.33 20.69 6.30
N THR A 130 16.14 19.51 5.70
CA THR A 130 16.91 18.29 6.05
C THR A 130 18.27 18.20 5.35
N ALA A 131 18.71 19.25 4.62
CA ALA A 131 19.88 19.25 3.75
C ALA A 131 19.86 18.03 2.79
N PRO A 132 19.47 18.20 1.53
CA PRO A 132 19.14 17.09 0.65
C PRO A 132 20.39 16.21 0.41
N SER A 133 20.49 15.10 1.15
CA SER A 133 21.35 14.01 0.75
C SER A 133 20.70 13.35 -0.48
N SER A 134 21.50 12.81 -1.39
CA SER A 134 21.02 12.00 -2.52
C SER A 134 20.05 10.91 -2.04
N ASP A 135 20.25 10.40 -0.85
CA ASP A 135 19.50 9.30 -0.24
C ASP A 135 18.05 9.70 0.08
N ILE A 136 17.82 10.86 0.69
CA ILE A 136 16.48 11.37 0.97
C ILE A 136 15.69 11.57 -0.34
N ALA A 137 16.35 12.06 -1.40
CA ALA A 137 15.69 12.23 -2.70
C ALA A 137 15.27 10.89 -3.30
N ILE A 138 16.11 9.86 -3.24
CA ILE A 138 15.79 8.49 -3.69
C ILE A 138 14.63 7.94 -2.87
N GLY A 139 14.70 8.00 -1.56
CA GLY A 139 13.65 7.55 -0.65
C GLY A 139 12.31 8.26 -0.90
N PHE A 140 12.34 9.58 -1.12
CA PHE A 140 11.16 10.36 -1.50
C PHE A 140 10.56 9.86 -2.81
N LEU A 141 11.36 9.66 -3.87
CA LEU A 141 10.86 9.15 -5.16
C LEU A 141 10.24 7.77 -5.02
N LEU A 142 10.88 6.85 -4.29
CA LEU A 142 10.31 5.53 -4.00
C LEU A 142 8.94 5.65 -3.32
N MET A 143 8.81 6.55 -2.34
CA MET A 143 7.54 6.81 -1.67
C MET A 143 6.48 7.40 -2.61
N GLN A 144 6.86 8.32 -3.54
CA GLN A 144 5.89 8.88 -4.48
C GLN A 144 5.36 7.82 -5.46
N PHE A 145 6.24 6.97 -6.01
CA PHE A 145 5.81 5.85 -6.86
C PHE A 145 4.96 4.83 -6.08
N SER A 146 5.31 4.53 -4.84
CA SER A 146 4.51 3.69 -3.94
C SER A 146 3.10 4.27 -3.74
N ASN A 147 3.01 5.56 -3.38
CA ASN A 147 1.73 6.26 -3.19
C ASN A 147 0.87 6.25 -4.47
N LEU A 148 1.50 6.44 -5.64
CA LEU A 148 0.82 6.40 -6.94
C LEU A 148 0.27 5.01 -7.23
N CYS A 149 1.05 3.95 -7.00
CA CYS A 149 0.61 2.56 -7.15
C CYS A 149 -0.58 2.25 -6.23
N PHE A 150 -0.51 2.68 -4.97
CA PHE A 150 -1.61 2.49 -4.03
C PHE A 150 -2.88 3.23 -4.47
N ALA A 151 -2.77 4.49 -4.88
CA ALA A 151 -3.89 5.30 -5.35
C ALA A 151 -4.54 4.72 -6.63
N ALA A 152 -3.72 4.32 -7.60
CA ALA A 152 -4.20 3.72 -8.86
C ALA A 152 -4.93 2.40 -8.60
N GLY A 153 -4.33 1.52 -7.79
CA GLY A 153 -4.95 0.25 -7.42
C GLY A 153 -6.25 0.43 -6.64
N GLN A 154 -6.31 1.41 -5.73
CA GLN A 154 -7.50 1.77 -4.97
C GLN A 154 -8.68 2.17 -5.88
N LEU A 155 -8.44 3.04 -6.85
CA LEU A 155 -9.47 3.45 -7.81
C LEU A 155 -9.88 2.31 -8.74
N ALA A 156 -8.93 1.49 -9.18
CA ALA A 156 -9.19 0.30 -9.98
C ALA A 156 -10.04 -0.73 -9.21
N TRP A 157 -9.73 -0.97 -7.91
CA TRP A 157 -10.53 -1.81 -7.03
C TRP A 157 -11.97 -1.31 -6.93
N ARG A 158 -12.19 -0.02 -6.66
CA ARG A 158 -13.55 0.56 -6.58
C ARG A 158 -14.35 0.30 -7.85
N LYS A 159 -13.73 0.49 -9.03
CA LYS A 159 -14.38 0.21 -10.32
C LYS A 159 -14.68 -1.27 -10.53
N GLU A 160 -13.75 -2.14 -10.18
CA GLU A 160 -13.93 -3.58 -10.37
C GLU A 160 -14.98 -4.14 -9.40
N ARG A 161 -15.04 -3.61 -8.17
CA ARG A 161 -16.06 -3.97 -7.18
C ARG A 161 -17.48 -3.68 -7.66
N LEU A 162 -17.68 -2.55 -8.35
CA LEU A 162 -18.98 -2.20 -8.92
C LEU A 162 -19.44 -3.16 -10.03
N ARG A 163 -18.52 -3.87 -10.68
CA ARG A 163 -18.82 -4.86 -11.72
C ARG A 163 -19.20 -6.23 -11.18
N LEU A 164 -18.95 -6.48 -9.90
CA LEU A 164 -19.19 -7.76 -9.22
C LEU A 164 -20.07 -7.59 -7.97
N PRO A 165 -21.23 -6.93 -8.05
CA PRO A 165 -22.05 -6.59 -6.89
C PRO A 165 -22.55 -7.82 -6.12
N GLN A 166 -22.71 -8.96 -6.80
CA GLN A 166 -23.23 -10.22 -6.26
C GLN A 166 -22.18 -11.02 -5.47
N ILE A 167 -20.86 -10.71 -5.59
CA ILE A 167 -19.78 -11.43 -4.92
C ILE A 167 -19.35 -10.62 -3.69
N LYS A 168 -19.19 -11.27 -2.55
CA LYS A 168 -18.71 -10.60 -1.33
C LYS A 168 -17.23 -10.27 -1.47
N GLU A 169 -16.78 -9.16 -0.89
CA GLU A 169 -15.40 -8.69 -0.96
C GLU A 169 -14.40 -9.76 -0.48
N GLY A 170 -14.69 -10.41 0.65
CA GLY A 170 -13.84 -11.48 1.19
C GLY A 170 -13.68 -12.68 0.25
N GLU A 171 -14.69 -12.98 -0.59
CA GLU A 171 -14.68 -14.11 -1.51
C GLU A 171 -13.74 -13.90 -2.73
N MET A 172 -13.31 -12.66 -2.98
CA MET A 172 -12.42 -12.32 -4.10
C MET A 172 -11.08 -11.70 -3.66
N PHE A 173 -10.94 -11.31 -2.39
CA PHE A 173 -9.81 -10.51 -1.94
C PHE A 173 -8.46 -11.24 -2.00
N ALA A 174 -8.45 -12.57 -1.84
CA ALA A 174 -7.25 -13.39 -2.00
C ALA A 174 -6.60 -13.24 -3.38
N LEU A 175 -7.39 -12.95 -4.44
CA LEU A 175 -6.86 -12.76 -5.80
C LEU A 175 -5.95 -11.52 -5.90
N LEU A 176 -6.25 -10.47 -5.13
CA LEU A 176 -5.37 -9.31 -5.07
C LEU A 176 -4.03 -9.71 -4.45
N TYR A 177 -4.05 -10.49 -3.37
CA TYR A 177 -2.81 -10.96 -2.73
C TYR A 177 -2.01 -11.90 -3.62
N PHE A 178 -2.64 -12.76 -4.41
CA PHE A 178 -1.91 -13.61 -5.36
C PHE A 178 -1.17 -12.78 -6.39
N GLY A 179 -1.81 -11.76 -6.97
CA GLY A 179 -1.13 -10.83 -7.86
C GLY A 179 -0.01 -10.04 -7.17
N ALA A 180 -0.26 -9.62 -5.93
CA ALA A 180 0.74 -8.91 -5.13
C ALA A 180 1.96 -9.78 -4.81
N VAL A 181 1.76 -11.02 -4.40
CA VAL A 181 2.84 -12.00 -4.16
C VAL A 181 3.64 -12.23 -5.44
N ALA A 182 2.96 -12.43 -6.58
CA ALA A 182 3.63 -12.63 -7.86
C ALA A 182 4.54 -11.45 -8.23
N ALA A 183 4.04 -10.20 -8.08
CA ALA A 183 4.84 -9.01 -8.37
C ALA A 183 6.03 -8.86 -7.40
N ALA A 184 5.82 -9.11 -6.11
CA ALA A 184 6.90 -9.07 -5.12
C ALA A 184 7.94 -10.19 -5.33
N LEU A 185 7.50 -11.39 -5.71
CA LEU A 185 8.40 -12.51 -6.08
C LEU A 185 9.27 -12.15 -7.28
N ILE A 186 8.68 -11.56 -8.33
CA ILE A 186 9.45 -11.11 -9.49
C ILE A 186 10.52 -10.10 -9.06
N ALA A 187 10.17 -9.11 -8.22
CA ALA A 187 11.16 -8.16 -7.71
C ALA A 187 12.25 -8.86 -6.89
N SER A 188 11.88 -9.80 -6.01
CA SER A 188 12.82 -10.52 -5.16
C SER A 188 13.81 -11.40 -5.92
N CYS A 189 13.49 -11.82 -7.15
CA CYS A 189 14.43 -12.55 -8.01
C CYS A 189 15.66 -11.70 -8.40
N PHE A 190 15.55 -10.38 -8.33
CA PHE A 190 16.63 -9.45 -8.70
C PHE A 190 17.36 -8.85 -7.50
N THR A 191 16.77 -8.88 -6.31
CA THR A 191 17.30 -8.16 -5.13
C THR A 191 17.62 -9.08 -3.96
N THR A 192 16.93 -10.23 -3.82
CA THR A 192 17.01 -11.05 -2.63
C THR A 192 17.90 -12.28 -2.81
N ASN A 193 18.89 -12.45 -1.94
CA ASN A 193 19.58 -13.73 -1.82
C ASN A 193 18.85 -14.63 -0.80
N TRP A 194 17.89 -15.42 -1.30
CA TRP A 194 17.06 -16.30 -0.47
C TRP A 194 17.86 -17.38 0.28
N LEU A 195 19.01 -17.79 -0.23
CA LEU A 195 19.85 -18.82 0.42
C LEU A 195 20.56 -18.30 1.66
N GLU A 196 20.86 -17.00 1.69
CA GLU A 196 21.53 -16.33 2.81
C GLU A 196 20.57 -15.69 3.79
N LEU A 197 19.29 -15.59 3.42
CA LEU A 197 18.29 -14.97 4.29
C LEU A 197 18.16 -15.76 5.59
N ARG A 198 18.44 -15.10 6.70
CA ARG A 198 18.26 -15.64 8.05
C ARG A 198 17.32 -14.73 8.84
N LEU A 199 16.30 -15.32 9.42
CA LEU A 199 15.33 -14.62 10.26
C LEU A 199 15.42 -15.12 11.67
N THR A 200 15.42 -14.21 12.63
CA THR A 200 15.19 -14.55 14.04
C THR A 200 13.71 -14.87 14.27
N MET A 201 13.40 -15.58 15.36
CA MET A 201 12.01 -15.85 15.72
C MET A 201 11.20 -14.58 15.96
N SER A 202 11.83 -13.53 16.50
CA SER A 202 11.21 -12.21 16.65
C SER A 202 10.83 -11.60 15.30
N GLN A 203 11.76 -11.57 14.33
CA GLN A 203 11.52 -11.05 12.99
C GLN A 203 10.42 -11.84 12.26
N PHE A 204 10.44 -13.18 12.39
CA PHE A 204 9.39 -14.02 11.83
C PHE A 204 8.02 -13.67 12.44
N GLY A 205 7.92 -13.54 13.76
CA GLY A 205 6.69 -13.14 14.44
C GLY A 205 6.17 -11.77 13.98
N VAL A 206 7.08 -10.79 13.83
CA VAL A 206 6.73 -9.45 13.30
C VAL A 206 6.23 -9.55 11.87
N ILE A 207 6.88 -10.33 11.01
CA ILE A 207 6.44 -10.52 9.61
C ILE A 207 5.05 -11.14 9.55
N VAL A 208 4.78 -12.16 10.37
CA VAL A 208 3.44 -12.80 10.42
C VAL A 208 2.39 -11.79 10.91
N TYR A 209 2.67 -11.04 11.99
CA TYR A 209 1.77 -10.00 12.47
C TYR A 209 1.50 -8.94 11.37
N LEU A 210 2.56 -8.39 10.79
CA LEU A 210 2.43 -7.40 9.73
C LEU A 210 1.73 -7.96 8.48
N GLY A 211 1.96 -9.23 8.17
CA GLY A 211 1.34 -9.92 7.04
C GLY A 211 -0.14 -10.15 7.24
N VAL A 212 -0.52 -10.77 8.36
CA VAL A 212 -1.92 -11.11 8.63
C VAL A 212 -2.75 -9.88 9.03
N VAL A 213 -2.24 -9.08 9.97
CA VAL A 213 -3.00 -7.97 10.56
C VAL A 213 -2.88 -6.71 9.70
N ALA A 214 -1.67 -6.17 9.53
CA ALA A 214 -1.51 -4.88 8.87
C ALA A 214 -1.72 -4.96 7.35
N SER A 215 -1.25 -6.02 6.70
CA SER A 215 -1.46 -6.23 5.26
C SER A 215 -2.78 -6.95 4.98
N GLY A 216 -3.04 -8.09 5.62
CA GLY A 216 -4.23 -8.90 5.38
C GLY A 216 -5.51 -8.16 5.75
N VAL A 217 -5.78 -8.08 7.05
CA VAL A 217 -6.99 -7.44 7.57
C VAL A 217 -7.01 -5.95 7.28
N GLY A 218 -5.86 -5.26 7.43
CA GLY A 218 -5.76 -3.81 7.22
C GLY A 218 -6.15 -3.39 5.80
N PHE A 219 -5.56 -3.99 4.76
CA PHE A 219 -5.94 -3.64 3.37
C PHE A 219 -7.36 -4.08 3.02
N PHE A 220 -7.83 -5.20 3.57
CA PHE A 220 -9.22 -5.61 3.39
C PHE A 220 -10.18 -4.57 3.97
N TRP A 221 -9.98 -4.15 5.22
CA TRP A 221 -10.80 -3.12 5.86
C TRP A 221 -10.69 -1.78 5.14
N TRP A 222 -9.49 -1.42 4.70
CA TRP A 222 -9.27 -0.21 3.94
C TRP A 222 -10.05 -0.22 2.63
N ASN A 223 -9.89 -1.25 1.81
CA ASN A 223 -10.58 -1.37 0.53
C ASN A 223 -12.10 -1.47 0.69
N LEU A 224 -12.58 -2.18 1.72
CA LEU A 224 -14.01 -2.24 2.06
C LEU A 224 -14.54 -0.86 2.51
N GLY A 225 -13.80 -0.16 3.34
CA GLY A 225 -14.15 1.19 3.80
C GLY A 225 -14.15 2.22 2.67
N ALA A 226 -13.17 2.13 1.77
CA ALA A 226 -13.02 3.03 0.63
C ALA A 226 -14.19 2.99 -0.37
N THR A 227 -14.90 1.87 -0.46
CA THR A 227 -16.11 1.78 -1.31
C THR A 227 -17.33 2.48 -0.70
N LYS A 228 -17.28 2.80 0.60
CA LYS A 228 -18.40 3.35 1.37
C LYS A 228 -18.30 4.85 1.68
N VAL A 229 -17.22 5.49 1.22
CA VAL A 229 -16.97 6.91 1.46
C VAL A 229 -16.62 7.63 0.15
N ASN A 230 -16.78 8.96 0.15
CA ASN A 230 -16.31 9.78 -0.97
C ASN A 230 -14.78 9.95 -0.94
N THR A 231 -14.20 10.40 -2.05
CA THR A 231 -12.76 10.60 -2.23
C THR A 231 -12.14 11.56 -1.19
N GLY A 232 -12.87 12.62 -0.81
CA GLY A 232 -12.40 13.57 0.21
C GLY A 232 -12.29 12.94 1.60
N THR A 233 -13.30 12.20 2.02
CA THR A 233 -13.27 11.45 3.28
C THR A 233 -12.16 10.41 3.30
N LEU A 234 -11.97 9.68 2.18
CA LEU A 234 -10.90 8.71 2.05
C LEU A 234 -9.53 9.36 2.22
N ALA A 235 -9.36 10.55 1.63
CA ALA A 235 -8.15 11.35 1.75
C ALA A 235 -7.81 11.71 3.21
N VAL A 236 -8.79 12.24 3.94
CA VAL A 236 -8.62 12.60 5.36
C VAL A 236 -8.29 11.35 6.20
N MET A 237 -8.99 10.24 5.97
CA MET A 237 -8.74 9.00 6.71
C MET A 237 -7.36 8.40 6.41
N ASN A 238 -6.82 8.56 5.20
CA ASN A 238 -5.47 8.10 4.89
C ASN A 238 -4.40 8.85 5.70
N ASN A 239 -4.63 10.11 6.01
CA ASN A 239 -3.69 10.94 6.77
C ASN A 239 -3.89 10.83 8.29
N ALA A 240 -4.95 10.16 8.76
CA ALA A 240 -5.25 10.00 10.19
C ALA A 240 -4.16 9.20 10.96
N LYS A 241 -3.30 8.45 10.24
CA LYS A 241 -2.16 7.72 10.80
C LYS A 241 -0.95 8.60 11.12
N ILE A 242 -0.88 9.84 10.64
CA ILE A 242 0.29 10.73 10.77
C ILE A 242 0.44 11.29 12.19
N PRO A 243 -0.62 11.72 12.88
CA PRO A 243 -0.50 12.25 14.25
C PRO A 243 -0.31 11.18 15.33
N VAL A 244 -0.41 9.90 15.00
CA VAL A 244 -0.32 8.76 15.93
C VAL A 244 1.09 8.19 15.96
#